data_5f326c8d89eff718ebc80983fe7471d4
#
_entry.id   5f326c8d89eff718ebc80983fe7471d4
#
_cell.length_a   1.000
_cell.length_b   1.000
_cell.length_c   1.000
_cell.angle_alpha   90.00
_cell.angle_beta   90.00
_cell.angle_gamma   90.00
#
_symmetry.space_group_name_H-M   'P 1'
#
loop_
_entity.id
_entity.type
_entity.pdbx_description
1 polymer ?
#
loop_
_entity_poly.entity_id
_entity_poly.type
_entity_poly.pdbx_seq_one_letter_code
_entity_poly.pdbx_strand_id
1 'polypeptide(L)'
;MPKAEKGSLKDLAKSIKAKGLQKLKFYCQMCEKQCRDANGFKCHLTSESHLRQMKVFSERSGSILKSNSREFEKNYLDTLRMRHSTAKVNANHVYQQVISDKGHIHMNGTIWSSLTAFVQYLGRSGKCLVEETERGWYISYIDRDPEKMQREEAQRRRQELRRHRAKRVW
;
A
#
# COMPACT_ATOMS: atom_id res chain seq x y z
N MET A 1 -3.69 35.18 -2.97
CA MET A 1 -5.06 34.68 -3.02
C MET A 1 -5.64 34.70 -1.60
N PRO A 2 -6.84 35.27 -1.38
CA PRO A 2 -7.42 35.36 -0.05
C PRO A 2 -7.67 33.96 0.54
N LYS A 3 -7.38 33.79 1.85
CA LYS A 3 -7.70 32.59 2.60
C LYS A 3 -9.21 32.35 2.56
N ALA A 4 -9.62 31.12 2.30
CA ALA A 4 -11.03 30.73 2.35
C ALA A 4 -11.53 30.87 3.80
N GLU A 5 -12.72 31.43 3.98
CA GLU A 5 -13.38 31.55 5.30
C GLU A 5 -13.58 30.17 5.91
N LYS A 6 -13.32 30.05 7.23
CA LYS A 6 -13.49 28.79 7.97
C LYS A 6 -14.94 28.32 7.86
N GLY A 7 -15.11 27.05 7.44
CA GLY A 7 -16.45 26.45 7.25
C GLY A 7 -17.07 26.69 5.88
N SER A 8 -16.44 27.46 4.99
CA SER A 8 -16.89 27.60 3.60
C SER A 8 -16.70 26.30 2.81
N LEU A 9 -17.46 26.11 1.73
CA LEU A 9 -17.33 24.96 0.85
C LEU A 9 -15.90 24.79 0.29
N LYS A 10 -15.19 25.92 0.09
CA LYS A 10 -13.77 25.92 -0.30
C LYS A 10 -12.85 25.43 0.81
N ASP A 11 -13.12 25.79 2.04
CA ASP A 11 -12.35 25.36 3.20
C ASP A 11 -12.57 23.87 3.50
N LEU A 12 -13.82 23.40 3.42
CA LEU A 12 -14.16 21.97 3.50
C LEU A 12 -13.48 21.17 2.41
N ALA A 13 -13.49 21.65 1.16
CA ALA A 13 -12.81 20.97 0.05
C ALA A 13 -11.28 20.91 0.26
N LYS A 14 -10.67 21.98 0.79
CA LYS A 14 -9.25 21.99 1.17
C LYS A 14 -8.93 21.02 2.30
N SER A 15 -9.78 20.97 3.32
CA SER A 15 -9.58 20.08 4.47
C SER A 15 -9.73 18.60 4.07
N ILE A 16 -10.66 18.27 3.17
CA ILE A 16 -10.83 16.93 2.60
C ILE A 16 -9.58 16.54 1.78
N LYS A 17 -9.09 17.44 0.93
CA LYS A 17 -7.83 17.23 0.20
C LYS A 17 -6.62 17.08 1.13
N ALA A 18 -6.62 17.82 2.24
CA ALA A 18 -5.52 17.77 3.20
C ALA A 18 -5.45 16.48 4.01
N LYS A 19 -6.59 15.84 4.26
CA LYS A 19 -6.67 14.57 5.01
C LYS A 19 -6.20 13.34 4.22
N GLY A 20 -5.99 13.46 2.91
CA GLY A 20 -5.71 12.32 2.04
C GLY A 20 -6.93 11.44 1.79
N LEU A 21 -6.72 10.31 1.13
CA LEU A 21 -7.79 9.37 0.78
C LEU A 21 -8.03 8.39 1.93
N GLN A 22 -8.88 8.78 2.87
CA GLN A 22 -9.27 7.91 3.99
C GLN A 22 -10.29 6.84 3.59
N LYS A 23 -11.07 7.09 2.52
CA LYS A 23 -12.06 6.16 1.97
C LYS A 23 -11.88 6.09 0.47
N LEU A 24 -11.74 4.88 -0.06
CA LEU A 24 -11.60 4.61 -1.50
C LEU A 24 -12.89 4.82 -2.29
N LYS A 25 -13.94 5.27 -1.63
CA LYS A 25 -15.25 5.54 -2.21
C LYS A 25 -15.20 6.87 -2.96
N PHE A 26 -15.70 6.89 -4.18
CA PHE A 26 -15.77 8.07 -5.05
C PHE A 26 -14.41 8.68 -5.45
N TYR A 27 -13.40 7.85 -5.60
CA TYR A 27 -12.10 8.24 -6.14
C TYR A 27 -11.91 7.71 -7.57
N CYS A 28 -11.44 8.59 -8.45
CA CYS A 28 -11.06 8.23 -9.81
C CYS A 28 -9.53 8.21 -9.94
N GLN A 29 -8.95 7.01 -10.12
CA GLN A 29 -7.49 6.88 -10.30
C GLN A 29 -7.00 7.52 -11.59
N MET A 30 -7.78 7.44 -12.69
CA MET A 30 -7.36 7.98 -13.99
C MET A 30 -7.22 9.50 -14.00
N CYS A 31 -8.03 10.19 -13.17
CA CYS A 31 -8.00 11.64 -13.04
C CYS A 31 -7.38 12.10 -11.73
N GLU A 32 -6.96 11.16 -10.87
CA GLU A 32 -6.44 11.42 -9.51
C GLU A 32 -7.38 12.35 -8.71
N LYS A 33 -8.68 12.14 -8.88
CA LYS A 33 -9.70 13.04 -8.33
C LYS A 33 -10.58 12.32 -7.33
N GLN A 34 -10.61 12.86 -6.09
CA GLN A 34 -11.57 12.49 -5.06
C GLN A 34 -12.83 13.33 -5.21
N CYS A 35 -13.99 12.68 -5.30
CA CYS A 35 -15.30 13.33 -5.25
C CYS A 35 -15.89 13.21 -3.85
N ARG A 36 -16.77 14.16 -3.49
CA ARG A 36 -17.35 14.26 -2.15
C ARG A 36 -18.44 13.21 -1.91
N ASP A 37 -19.23 12.95 -2.92
CA ASP A 37 -20.41 12.09 -2.88
C ASP A 37 -20.63 11.35 -4.18
N ALA A 38 -21.62 10.45 -4.21
CA ALA A 38 -21.97 9.65 -5.38
C ALA A 38 -22.40 10.52 -6.58
N ASN A 39 -23.12 11.61 -6.31
CA ASN A 39 -23.58 12.51 -7.38
C ASN A 39 -22.39 13.26 -8.01
N GLY A 40 -21.50 13.81 -7.20
CA GLY A 40 -20.28 14.45 -7.68
C GLY A 40 -19.37 13.48 -8.45
N PHE A 41 -19.32 12.21 -8.05
CA PHE A 41 -18.59 11.18 -8.79
C PHE A 41 -19.25 10.86 -10.13
N LYS A 42 -20.57 10.74 -10.17
CA LYS A 42 -21.34 10.55 -11.40
C LYS A 42 -21.14 11.72 -12.38
N CYS A 43 -21.23 12.96 -11.90
CA CYS A 43 -20.94 14.14 -12.70
C CYS A 43 -19.49 14.16 -13.20
N HIS A 44 -18.53 13.71 -12.37
CA HIS A 44 -17.14 13.58 -12.81
C HIS A 44 -16.99 12.56 -13.93
N LEU A 45 -17.62 11.38 -13.84
CA LEU A 45 -17.53 10.33 -14.85
C LEU A 45 -18.09 10.77 -16.23
N THR A 46 -19.06 11.69 -16.23
CA THR A 46 -19.63 12.25 -17.48
C THR A 46 -18.88 13.50 -17.96
N SER A 47 -17.91 13.99 -17.22
CA SER A 47 -17.14 15.18 -17.60
C SER A 47 -16.23 14.93 -18.80
N GLU A 48 -16.09 15.95 -19.65
CA GLU A 48 -15.22 15.86 -20.83
C GLU A 48 -13.75 15.55 -20.47
N SER A 49 -13.26 16.11 -19.37
CA SER A 49 -11.91 15.83 -18.88
C SER A 49 -11.72 14.35 -18.54
N HIS A 50 -12.71 13.72 -17.90
CA HIS A 50 -12.66 12.29 -17.59
C HIS A 50 -12.70 11.45 -18.88
N LEU A 51 -13.57 11.79 -19.83
CA LEU A 51 -13.68 11.07 -21.10
C LEU A 51 -12.38 11.14 -21.93
N ARG A 52 -11.71 12.30 -21.94
CA ARG A 52 -10.38 12.45 -22.57
C ARG A 52 -9.34 11.54 -21.91
N GLN A 53 -9.30 11.51 -20.58
CA GLN A 53 -8.37 10.64 -19.85
C GLN A 53 -8.67 9.16 -20.10
N MET A 54 -9.94 8.79 -20.17
CA MET A 54 -10.35 7.41 -20.48
C MET A 54 -9.94 6.99 -21.90
N LYS A 55 -9.97 7.89 -22.85
CA LYS A 55 -9.48 7.62 -24.22
C LYS A 55 -7.98 7.33 -24.21
N VAL A 56 -7.18 8.18 -23.57
CA VAL A 56 -5.73 7.97 -23.41
C VAL A 56 -5.43 6.66 -22.68
N PHE A 57 -6.22 6.38 -21.63
CA PHE A 57 -6.10 5.12 -20.90
C PHE A 57 -6.39 3.90 -21.77
N SER A 58 -7.44 3.95 -22.60
CA SER A 58 -7.79 2.81 -23.49
C SER A 58 -6.69 2.47 -24.48
N GLU A 59 -5.95 3.47 -24.97
CA GLU A 59 -4.82 3.29 -25.89
C GLU A 59 -3.57 2.67 -25.22
N ARG A 60 -3.36 2.93 -23.93
CA ARG A 60 -2.16 2.54 -23.18
C ARG A 60 -2.42 1.79 -21.87
N SER A 61 -3.59 1.20 -21.73
CA SER A 61 -4.06 0.60 -20.47
C SER A 61 -3.07 -0.40 -19.87
N GLY A 62 -2.53 -1.31 -20.66
CA GLY A 62 -1.60 -2.32 -20.18
C GLY A 62 -0.29 -1.73 -19.63
N SER A 63 0.22 -0.67 -20.24
CA SER A 63 1.43 0.02 -19.78
C SER A 63 1.17 0.79 -18.47
N ILE A 64 0.07 1.52 -18.42
CA ILE A 64 -0.32 2.32 -17.25
C ILE A 64 -0.58 1.43 -16.06
N LEU A 65 -1.35 0.34 -16.22
CA LEU A 65 -1.63 -0.62 -15.15
C LEU A 65 -0.36 -1.28 -14.61
N LYS A 66 0.57 -1.66 -15.50
CA LYS A 66 1.86 -2.23 -15.09
C LYS A 66 2.71 -1.23 -14.32
N SER A 67 2.76 0.03 -14.76
CA SER A 67 3.49 1.10 -14.07
C SER A 67 2.92 1.34 -12.68
N ASN A 68 1.60 1.56 -12.61
CA ASN A 68 0.89 1.77 -11.34
C ASN A 68 1.07 0.58 -10.38
N SER A 69 1.02 -0.64 -10.92
CA SER A 69 1.19 -1.84 -10.08
C SER A 69 2.58 -1.93 -9.46
N ARG A 70 3.63 -1.60 -10.22
CA ARG A 70 5.01 -1.58 -9.71
C ARG A 70 5.20 -0.50 -8.64
N GLU A 71 4.64 0.67 -8.89
CA GLU A 71 4.74 1.78 -7.94
C GLU A 71 3.94 1.51 -6.66
N PHE A 72 2.73 0.97 -6.79
CA PHE A 72 1.92 0.53 -5.65
C PHE A 72 2.65 -0.53 -4.82
N GLU A 73 3.19 -1.56 -5.46
CA GLU A 73 3.95 -2.61 -4.80
C GLU A 73 5.16 -2.03 -4.05
N LYS A 74 5.93 -1.15 -4.71
CA LYS A 74 7.08 -0.49 -4.10
C LYS A 74 6.66 0.32 -2.87
N ASN A 75 5.66 1.19 -2.98
CA ASN A 75 5.19 2.02 -1.89
C ASN A 75 4.67 1.20 -0.70
N TYR A 76 4.00 0.08 -1.00
CA TYR A 76 3.51 -0.83 0.03
C TYR A 76 4.65 -1.54 0.77
N LEU A 77 5.62 -2.08 0.04
CA LEU A 77 6.79 -2.75 0.62
C LEU A 77 7.69 -1.77 1.39
N ASP A 78 7.89 -0.56 0.88
CA ASP A 78 8.65 0.49 1.57
C ASP A 78 7.97 0.89 2.87
N THR A 79 6.65 1.05 2.88
CA THR A 79 5.87 1.34 4.09
C THR A 79 5.98 0.20 5.10
N LEU A 80 5.84 -1.05 4.64
CA LEU A 80 5.97 -2.24 5.49
C LEU A 80 7.37 -2.32 6.10
N ARG A 81 8.41 -2.16 5.28
CA ARG A 81 9.82 -2.22 5.71
C ARG A 81 10.16 -1.12 6.72
N MET A 82 9.79 0.13 6.42
CA MET A 82 10.14 1.28 7.24
C MET A 82 9.40 1.32 8.58
N ARG A 83 8.12 0.97 8.59
CA ARG A 83 7.27 1.12 9.77
C ARG A 83 7.18 -0.15 10.63
N HIS A 84 7.31 -1.30 10.01
CA HIS A 84 7.04 -2.58 10.67
C HIS A 84 8.23 -3.54 10.62
N SER A 85 9.22 -3.27 9.77
CA SER A 85 10.38 -4.14 9.59
C SER A 85 9.96 -5.60 9.33
N THR A 86 10.42 -6.54 10.14
CA THR A 86 10.07 -7.97 10.04
C THR A 86 8.88 -8.38 10.94
N ALA A 87 8.23 -7.42 11.60
CA ALA A 87 7.10 -7.71 12.48
C ALA A 87 5.88 -8.20 11.67
N LYS A 88 5.10 -9.10 12.28
CA LYS A 88 3.84 -9.59 11.72
C LYS A 88 2.75 -8.56 11.91
N VAL A 89 2.21 -8.04 10.81
CA VAL A 89 1.23 -6.95 10.80
C VAL A 89 0.04 -7.30 9.91
N ASN A 90 -1.14 -6.79 10.26
CA ASN A 90 -2.33 -6.94 9.42
C ASN A 90 -2.16 -6.17 8.10
N ALA A 91 -2.37 -6.84 6.98
CA ALA A 91 -2.20 -6.29 5.64
C ALA A 91 -3.08 -5.06 5.38
N ASN A 92 -4.30 -5.04 5.92
CA ASN A 92 -5.20 -3.90 5.78
C ASN A 92 -4.67 -2.67 6.56
N HIS A 93 -4.04 -2.89 7.71
CA HIS A 93 -3.44 -1.80 8.47
C HIS A 93 -2.31 -1.10 7.69
N VAL A 94 -1.43 -1.88 7.05
CA VAL A 94 -0.38 -1.35 6.17
C VAL A 94 -1.01 -0.61 4.97
N TYR A 95 -2.06 -1.18 4.38
CA TYR A 95 -2.77 -0.55 3.27
C TYR A 95 -3.36 0.80 3.66
N GLN A 96 -3.97 0.93 4.85
CA GLN A 96 -4.47 2.21 5.36
C GLN A 96 -3.37 3.25 5.52
N GLN A 97 -2.17 2.83 5.89
CA GLN A 97 -1.01 3.73 5.98
C GLN A 97 -0.56 4.21 4.60
N VAL A 98 -0.55 3.33 3.60
CA VAL A 98 -0.21 3.68 2.21
C VAL A 98 -1.21 4.69 1.65
N ILE A 99 -2.51 4.45 1.81
CA ILE A 99 -3.55 5.34 1.28
C ILE A 99 -3.71 6.65 2.04
N SER A 100 -3.08 6.80 3.20
CA SER A 100 -3.04 8.08 3.91
C SER A 100 -2.17 9.12 3.20
N ASP A 101 -1.27 8.71 2.34
CA ASP A 101 -0.49 9.60 1.49
C ASP A 101 -1.35 10.14 0.33
N LYS A 102 -1.20 11.44 0.04
CA LYS A 102 -1.97 12.10 -1.03
C LYS A 102 -1.60 11.65 -2.44
N GLY A 103 -0.36 11.26 -2.63
CA GLY A 103 0.21 10.84 -3.92
C GLY A 103 0.11 9.33 -4.16
N HIS A 104 -0.58 8.57 -3.28
CA HIS A 104 -0.63 7.12 -3.44
C HIS A 104 -1.42 6.69 -4.68
N ILE A 105 -1.03 5.53 -5.20
CA ILE A 105 -1.79 4.85 -6.25
C ILE A 105 -2.90 4.03 -5.62
N HIS A 106 -4.10 4.21 -6.14
CA HIS A 106 -5.26 3.46 -5.70
C HIS A 106 -5.21 2.01 -6.23
N MET A 107 -5.66 1.04 -5.43
CA MET A 107 -5.70 -0.38 -5.83
C MET A 107 -6.46 -0.62 -7.13
N ASN A 108 -7.54 0.11 -7.39
CA ASN A 108 -8.31 0.01 -8.62
C ASN A 108 -7.52 0.38 -9.90
N GLY A 109 -6.43 1.12 -9.74
CA GLY A 109 -5.52 1.46 -10.83
C GLY A 109 -4.40 0.45 -11.05
N THR A 110 -4.43 -0.68 -10.36
CA THR A 110 -3.44 -1.76 -10.44
C THR A 110 -4.03 -3.01 -11.09
N ILE A 111 -3.18 -4.00 -11.36
CA ILE A 111 -3.60 -5.29 -11.92
C ILE A 111 -4.36 -6.17 -10.89
N TRP A 112 -4.29 -5.85 -9.62
CA TRP A 112 -4.95 -6.63 -8.57
C TRP A 112 -6.35 -6.10 -8.30
N SER A 113 -7.33 -7.01 -8.31
CA SER A 113 -8.73 -6.69 -8.06
C SER A 113 -9.05 -6.42 -6.59
N SER A 114 -8.22 -6.89 -5.68
CA SER A 114 -8.43 -6.78 -4.24
C SER A 114 -7.12 -6.84 -3.46
N LEU A 115 -7.14 -6.36 -2.21
CA LEU A 115 -6.00 -6.46 -1.30
C LEU A 115 -5.60 -7.91 -1.05
N THR A 116 -6.56 -8.81 -0.96
CA THR A 116 -6.32 -10.25 -0.81
C THR A 116 -5.51 -10.82 -1.97
N ALA A 117 -5.90 -10.50 -3.21
CA ALA A 117 -5.16 -10.92 -4.40
C ALA A 117 -3.73 -10.39 -4.43
N PHE A 118 -3.54 -9.15 -4.00
CA PHE A 118 -2.20 -8.55 -3.88
C PHE A 118 -1.35 -9.22 -2.79
N VAL A 119 -1.92 -9.48 -1.62
CA VAL A 119 -1.21 -10.15 -0.51
C VAL A 119 -0.80 -11.57 -0.90
N GLN A 120 -1.68 -12.32 -1.56
CA GLN A 120 -1.35 -13.63 -2.10
C GLN A 120 -0.23 -13.57 -3.14
N TYR A 121 -0.22 -12.54 -3.98
CA TYR A 121 0.88 -12.31 -4.92
C TYR A 121 2.20 -12.04 -4.19
N LEU A 122 2.22 -11.23 -3.12
CA LEU A 122 3.42 -10.99 -2.32
C LEU A 122 3.96 -12.27 -1.68
N GLY A 123 3.08 -13.15 -1.20
CA GLY A 123 3.46 -14.47 -0.69
C GLY A 123 4.07 -15.37 -1.76
N ARG A 124 3.44 -15.48 -2.93
CA ARG A 124 3.93 -16.29 -4.06
C ARG A 124 5.26 -15.77 -4.62
N SER A 125 5.44 -14.46 -4.66
CA SER A 125 6.71 -13.84 -5.09
C SER A 125 7.83 -13.96 -4.06
N GLY A 126 7.52 -14.46 -2.86
CA GLY A 126 8.48 -14.65 -1.77
C GLY A 126 9.03 -13.34 -1.21
N LYS A 127 8.34 -12.22 -1.39
CA LYS A 127 8.71 -10.91 -0.84
C LYS A 127 8.27 -10.74 0.60
N CYS A 128 7.16 -11.39 0.95
CA CYS A 128 6.58 -11.37 2.28
C CYS A 128 6.19 -12.78 2.73
N LEU A 129 6.25 -13.03 4.01
CA LEU A 129 5.58 -14.15 4.66
C LEU A 129 4.12 -13.76 4.85
N VAL A 130 3.21 -14.61 4.41
CA VAL A 130 1.77 -14.34 4.44
C VAL A 130 1.07 -15.43 5.23
N GLU A 131 0.22 -15.04 6.15
CA GLU A 131 -0.61 -15.94 6.95
C GLU A 131 -2.05 -15.48 6.94
N GLU A 132 -2.96 -16.41 6.70
CA GLU A 132 -4.39 -16.17 6.83
C GLU A 132 -4.84 -16.52 8.25
N THR A 133 -5.57 -15.62 8.88
CA THR A 133 -6.14 -15.80 10.21
C THR A 133 -7.62 -15.42 10.20
N GLU A 134 -8.37 -15.82 11.22
CA GLU A 134 -9.77 -15.41 11.40
C GLU A 134 -9.97 -13.90 11.43
N ARG A 135 -8.93 -13.15 11.82
CA ARG A 135 -8.92 -11.67 11.87
C ARG A 135 -8.43 -11.00 10.58
N GLY A 136 -8.20 -11.78 9.52
CA GLY A 136 -7.73 -11.33 8.22
C GLY A 136 -6.30 -11.76 7.88
N TRP A 137 -5.76 -11.17 6.85
CA TRP A 137 -4.43 -11.48 6.32
C TRP A 137 -3.33 -10.75 7.10
N TYR A 138 -2.35 -11.51 7.56
CA TYR A 138 -1.16 -10.98 8.21
C TYR A 138 0.05 -11.19 7.32
N ILE A 139 0.92 -10.19 7.31
CA ILE A 139 2.13 -10.16 6.49
C ILE A 139 3.34 -9.78 7.32
N SER A 140 4.50 -10.34 6.97
CA SER A 140 5.82 -9.92 7.50
C SER A 140 6.79 -9.74 6.33
N TYR A 141 7.58 -8.70 6.36
CA TYR A 141 8.59 -8.46 5.34
C TYR A 141 9.74 -9.47 5.49
N ILE A 142 10.17 -10.07 4.37
CA ILE A 142 11.34 -10.94 4.35
C ILE A 142 12.54 -10.08 3.94
N ASP A 143 13.37 -9.75 4.94
CA ASP A 143 14.62 -9.04 4.69
C ASP A 143 15.64 -10.03 4.10
N ARG A 144 15.98 -9.83 2.85
CA ARG A 144 16.95 -10.66 2.12
C ARG A 144 18.33 -10.01 2.04
N ASP A 145 18.64 -9.10 2.96
CA ASP A 145 19.98 -8.54 3.04
C ASP A 145 20.98 -9.65 3.41
N PRO A 146 21.90 -10.03 2.50
CA PRO A 146 22.81 -11.15 2.72
C PRO A 146 23.74 -10.93 3.93
N GLU A 147 24.13 -9.69 4.21
CA GLU A 147 24.96 -9.37 5.37
C GLU A 147 24.21 -9.59 6.69
N LYS A 148 22.92 -9.20 6.72
CA LYS A 148 22.08 -9.37 7.90
C LYS A 148 21.78 -10.84 8.16
N MET A 149 21.47 -11.60 7.12
CA MET A 149 21.27 -13.05 7.22
C MET A 149 22.53 -13.76 7.74
N GLN A 150 23.71 -13.40 7.26
CA GLN A 150 24.97 -13.96 7.74
C GLN A 150 25.24 -13.61 9.21
N ARG A 151 24.94 -12.37 9.62
CA ARG A 151 25.07 -11.95 11.03
C ARG A 151 24.13 -12.71 11.96
N GLU A 152 22.87 -12.87 11.55
CA GLU A 152 21.88 -13.62 12.33
C GLU A 152 22.23 -15.10 12.41
N GLU A 153 22.68 -15.70 11.33
CA GLU A 153 23.14 -17.08 11.30
C GLU A 153 24.39 -17.28 12.21
N ALA A 154 25.34 -16.36 12.15
CA ALA A 154 26.52 -16.39 13.01
C ALA A 154 26.15 -16.24 14.51
N GLN A 155 25.18 -15.38 14.83
CA GLN A 155 24.67 -15.24 16.19
C GLN A 155 23.97 -16.51 16.68
N ARG A 156 23.15 -17.13 15.82
CA ARG A 156 22.45 -18.37 16.15
C ARG A 156 23.43 -19.51 16.40
N ARG A 157 24.45 -19.68 15.56
CA ARG A 157 25.53 -20.66 15.77
C ARG A 157 26.28 -20.43 17.09
N ARG A 158 26.58 -19.17 17.42
CA ARG A 158 27.22 -18.83 18.70
C ARG A 158 26.35 -19.17 19.91
N GLN A 159 25.03 -18.93 19.83
CA GLN A 159 24.09 -19.27 20.90
C GLN A 159 23.94 -20.79 21.06
N GLU A 160 23.87 -21.54 19.98
CA GLU A 160 23.83 -23.01 20.00
C GLU A 160 25.08 -23.61 20.63
N LEU A 161 26.27 -23.11 20.25
CA LEU A 161 27.54 -23.52 20.85
C LEU A 161 27.60 -23.22 22.37
N ARG A 162 27.11 -22.06 22.80
CA ARG A 162 26.99 -21.73 24.23
C ARG A 162 26.04 -22.67 24.98
N ARG A 163 24.88 -22.99 24.36
CA ARG A 163 23.92 -23.96 24.93
C ARG A 163 24.53 -25.37 25.03
N HIS A 164 25.24 -25.80 24.00
CA HIS A 164 25.94 -27.11 24.03
C HIS A 164 27.06 -27.16 25.07
N ARG A 165 27.83 -26.10 25.22
CA ARG A 165 28.85 -26.02 26.29
C ARG A 165 28.21 -26.04 27.68
N ALA A 166 27.14 -25.30 27.91
CA ALA A 166 26.46 -25.28 29.20
C ALA A 166 25.88 -26.67 29.58
N LYS A 167 25.41 -27.45 28.59
CA LYS A 167 24.89 -28.82 28.82
C LYS A 167 26.00 -29.86 29.09
N ARG A 168 27.25 -29.58 28.75
CA ARG A 168 28.39 -30.49 29.00
C ARG A 168 29.08 -30.29 30.36
N VAL A 169 28.75 -29.21 31.05
CA VAL A 169 29.35 -28.86 32.35
C VAL A 169 28.51 -29.38 33.55
N TRP A 170 27.36 -30.00 33.27
CA TRP A 170 26.51 -30.73 34.21
C TRP A 170 26.50 -32.22 33.81
#